data_0b63a0d463a60654331c0f6cedafeb9d
#
_entry.id   0b63a0d463a60654331c0f6cedafeb9d
#
_cell.length_a   1.000
_cell.length_b   1.000
_cell.length_c   1.000
_cell.angle_alpha   90.00
_cell.angle_beta   90.00
_cell.angle_gamma   90.00
#
_symmetry.space_group_name_H-M   'P 1'
#
loop_
_entity.id
_entity.type
_entity.pdbx_description
1 polymer ?
#
loop_
_entity_poly.entity_id
_entity_poly.type
_entity_poly.pdbx_seq_one_letter_code
_entity_poly.pdbx_strand_id
1 'polypeptide(L)'
;LGLASGLTAAGVTLAAVSGGRRALRVAAPLAGTIWAYDLGAKATRAGPLVMAAARGLDVLLGAGGRVSAWPAAGTVAGHIAAVTTLSRVETTGGPAAARAARAALAGTALVTAASLAVARRKSTVDGRLPAGLLAGYPAAVSGAQLAAARDPSPATVQRAVGAGILGLIPLQAGLLAAAGSPRLGGALGTLWPLARRLSRRMSPT
;
A
#
# COMPACT_ATOMS: atom_id res chain seq x y z
N LEU A 1 13.58 -2.91 22.63
CA LEU A 1 14.11 -1.70 21.95
C LEU A 1 15.49 -1.97 21.33
N GLY A 2 16.49 -2.53 22.07
CA GLY A 2 17.86 -2.74 21.58
C GLY A 2 17.95 -3.52 20.27
N LEU A 3 17.23 -4.64 20.13
CA LEU A 3 17.23 -5.42 18.90
C LEU A 3 16.64 -4.61 17.72
N ALA A 4 15.52 -3.89 17.94
CA ALA A 4 14.91 -3.07 16.90
C ALA A 4 15.84 -1.94 16.46
N SER A 5 16.52 -1.27 17.40
CA SER A 5 17.53 -0.24 17.09
C SER A 5 18.68 -0.82 16.27
N GLY A 6 19.20 -1.99 16.67
CA GLY A 6 20.28 -2.67 15.95
C GLY A 6 19.90 -3.03 14.52
N LEU A 7 18.69 -3.61 14.32
CA LEU A 7 18.18 -3.94 12.99
C LEU A 7 17.94 -2.69 12.12
N THR A 8 17.43 -1.62 12.71
CA THR A 8 17.25 -0.35 12.01
C THR A 8 18.62 0.24 11.56
N ALA A 9 19.61 0.27 12.46
CA ALA A 9 20.94 0.74 12.14
C ALA A 9 21.58 -0.11 11.03
N ALA A 10 21.47 -1.44 11.13
CA ALA A 10 21.97 -2.33 10.11
C ALA A 10 21.30 -2.09 8.74
N GLY A 11 19.96 -1.93 8.70
CA GLY A 11 19.22 -1.63 7.49
C GLY A 11 19.64 -0.30 6.84
N VAL A 12 19.78 0.75 7.63
CA VAL A 12 20.25 2.07 7.14
C VAL A 12 21.69 1.99 6.64
N THR A 13 22.56 1.26 7.34
CA THR A 13 23.95 1.03 6.92
C THR A 13 24.02 0.28 5.60
N LEU A 14 23.26 -0.82 5.46
CA LEU A 14 23.18 -1.57 4.21
C LEU A 14 22.66 -0.72 3.05
N ALA A 15 21.65 0.12 3.28
CA ALA A 15 21.18 1.06 2.26
C ALA A 15 22.26 2.06 1.85
N ALA A 16 23.03 2.58 2.82
CA ALA A 16 24.14 3.50 2.55
C ALA A 16 25.26 2.84 1.76
N VAL A 17 25.63 1.60 2.09
CA VAL A 17 26.72 0.85 1.42
C VAL A 17 26.29 0.44 0.00
N SER A 18 25.05 -0.05 -0.18
CA SER A 18 24.58 -0.57 -1.46
C SER A 18 24.15 0.53 -2.45
N GLY A 19 23.53 1.61 -1.97
CA GLY A 19 22.95 2.68 -2.80
C GLY A 19 23.53 4.07 -2.55
N GLY A 20 24.55 4.18 -1.71
CA GLY A 20 25.26 5.41 -1.40
C GLY A 20 24.36 6.49 -0.80
N ARG A 21 24.77 7.75 -0.97
CA ARG A 21 24.05 8.93 -0.42
C ARG A 21 22.60 9.03 -0.89
N ARG A 22 22.27 8.51 -2.07
CA ARG A 22 20.89 8.54 -2.60
C ARG A 22 19.97 7.63 -1.80
N ALA A 23 20.36 6.37 -1.57
CA ALA A 23 19.59 5.45 -0.76
C ALA A 23 19.51 5.91 0.70
N LEU A 24 20.59 6.46 1.25
CA LEU A 24 20.60 6.99 2.62
C LEU A 24 19.58 8.14 2.81
N ARG A 25 19.45 9.04 1.83
CA ARG A 25 18.43 10.12 1.86
C ARG A 25 17.00 9.63 1.93
N VAL A 26 16.74 8.37 1.58
CA VAL A 26 15.42 7.72 1.70
C VAL A 26 15.37 6.84 2.94
N ALA A 27 16.42 6.06 3.21
CA ALA A 27 16.44 5.10 4.31
C ALA A 27 16.37 5.79 5.69
N ALA A 28 17.06 6.94 5.85
CA ALA A 28 17.04 7.66 7.12
C ALA A 28 15.64 8.23 7.46
N PRO A 29 14.93 8.96 6.58
CA PRO A 29 13.56 9.38 6.87
C PRO A 29 12.58 8.21 6.97
N LEU A 30 12.79 7.10 6.25
CA LEU A 30 11.99 5.89 6.42
C LEU A 30 12.13 5.34 7.83
N ALA A 31 13.35 5.16 8.33
CA ALA A 31 13.62 4.72 9.69
C ALA A 31 12.97 5.67 10.71
N GLY A 32 13.15 6.98 10.55
CA GLY A 32 12.53 7.99 11.42
C GLY A 32 11.01 7.92 11.41
N THR A 33 10.38 7.69 10.23
CA THR A 33 8.93 7.57 10.09
C THR A 33 8.41 6.30 10.77
N ILE A 34 9.11 5.17 10.65
CA ILE A 34 8.75 3.91 11.33
C ILE A 34 8.81 4.10 12.84
N TRP A 35 9.91 4.66 13.36
CA TRP A 35 10.06 4.92 14.78
C TRP A 35 9.01 5.91 15.30
N ALA A 36 8.74 6.99 14.59
CA ALA A 36 7.69 7.94 14.96
C ALA A 36 6.31 7.26 15.04
N TYR A 37 6.01 6.35 14.09
CA TYR A 37 4.78 5.58 14.09
C TYR A 37 4.69 4.69 15.33
N ASP A 38 5.72 3.89 15.59
CA ASP A 38 5.69 2.89 16.67
C ASP A 38 5.74 3.52 18.07
N LEU A 39 6.46 4.62 18.22
CA LEU A 39 6.61 5.29 19.51
C LEU A 39 5.39 6.14 19.92
N GLY A 40 4.54 6.54 18.97
CA GLY A 40 3.37 7.33 19.37
C GLY A 40 2.41 7.74 18.26
N ALA A 41 2.88 7.98 17.03
CA ALA A 41 2.03 8.51 15.97
C ALA A 41 0.86 7.59 15.63
N LYS A 42 0.99 6.27 15.81
CA LYS A 42 -0.09 5.29 15.59
C LYS A 42 -1.34 5.57 16.42
N ALA A 43 -1.19 6.16 17.61
CA ALA A 43 -2.31 6.51 18.49
C ALA A 43 -2.96 7.86 18.11
N THR A 44 -2.32 8.67 17.27
CA THR A 44 -2.79 10.00 16.89
C THR A 44 -3.64 9.98 15.62
N ARG A 45 -4.28 11.12 15.31
CA ARG A 45 -4.98 11.33 14.04
C ARG A 45 -4.03 11.32 12.83
N ALA A 46 -2.73 11.58 13.03
CA ALA A 46 -1.72 11.54 12.00
C ALA A 46 -1.24 10.10 11.65
N GLY A 47 -1.57 9.10 12.47
CA GLY A 47 -1.14 7.70 12.28
C GLY A 47 -1.29 7.18 10.85
N PRO A 48 -2.45 7.32 10.19
CA PRO A 48 -2.62 6.87 8.80
C PRO A 48 -1.67 7.55 7.81
N LEU A 49 -1.38 8.83 8.00
CA LEU A 49 -0.45 9.57 7.14
C LEU A 49 1.00 9.16 7.37
N VAL A 50 1.38 8.93 8.63
CA VAL A 50 2.72 8.46 8.98
C VAL A 50 2.97 7.06 8.42
N MET A 51 2.00 6.13 8.54
CA MET A 51 2.07 4.81 7.91
C MET A 51 2.15 4.91 6.39
N ALA A 52 1.35 5.77 5.78
CA ALA A 52 1.37 6.01 4.33
C ALA A 52 2.73 6.55 3.87
N ALA A 53 3.32 7.50 4.60
CA ALA A 53 4.64 8.03 4.32
C ALA A 53 5.72 6.95 4.40
N ALA A 54 5.70 6.09 5.43
CA ALA A 54 6.62 4.96 5.53
C ALA A 54 6.52 4.05 4.30
N ARG A 55 5.31 3.70 3.86
CA ARG A 55 5.11 2.83 2.68
C ARG A 55 5.49 3.48 1.37
N GLY A 56 5.29 4.79 1.22
CA GLY A 56 5.80 5.53 0.07
C GLY A 56 7.34 5.56 0.05
N LEU A 57 7.98 5.76 1.20
CA LEU A 57 9.43 5.72 1.33
C LEU A 57 10.00 4.32 1.08
N ASP A 58 9.31 3.24 1.47
CA ASP A 58 9.68 1.87 1.10
C ASP A 58 9.78 1.69 -0.43
N VAL A 59 8.78 2.19 -1.16
CA VAL A 59 8.78 2.14 -2.63
C VAL A 59 9.95 2.94 -3.21
N LEU A 60 10.22 4.12 -2.65
CA LEU A 60 11.35 4.95 -3.09
C LEU A 60 12.70 4.29 -2.80
N LEU A 61 12.84 3.66 -1.63
CA LEU A 61 14.05 2.94 -1.25
C LEU A 61 14.29 1.76 -2.19
N GLY A 62 13.25 0.93 -2.45
CA GLY A 62 13.30 -0.17 -3.41
C GLY A 62 13.62 0.26 -4.83
N ALA A 63 13.27 1.49 -5.21
CA ALA A 63 13.63 2.10 -6.49
C ALA A 63 15.03 2.77 -6.49
N GLY A 64 15.84 2.59 -5.43
CA GLY A 64 17.15 3.22 -5.29
C GLY A 64 17.09 4.75 -5.18
N GLY A 65 16.02 5.30 -4.64
CA GLY A 65 15.83 6.74 -4.44
C GLY A 65 15.63 7.53 -5.73
N ARG A 66 15.20 6.89 -6.82
CA ARG A 66 14.99 7.55 -8.12
C ARG A 66 13.77 8.47 -8.08
N VAL A 67 13.91 9.70 -8.52
CA VAL A 67 12.82 10.69 -8.63
C VAL A 67 11.66 10.17 -9.49
N SER A 68 11.95 9.39 -10.53
CA SER A 68 10.94 8.78 -11.39
C SER A 68 10.01 7.78 -10.69
N ALA A 69 10.32 7.34 -9.45
CA ALA A 69 9.47 6.45 -8.65
C ALA A 69 8.47 7.20 -7.76
N TRP A 70 8.59 8.53 -7.61
CA TRP A 70 7.69 9.32 -6.77
C TRP A 70 6.20 9.13 -7.08
N PRO A 71 5.76 9.10 -8.36
CA PRO A 71 4.35 8.85 -8.66
C PRO A 71 3.86 7.47 -8.19
N ALA A 72 4.68 6.42 -8.37
CA ALA A 72 4.34 5.09 -7.88
C ALA A 72 4.33 5.04 -6.33
N ALA A 73 5.30 5.69 -5.68
CA ALA A 73 5.34 5.81 -4.23
C ALA A 73 4.10 6.53 -3.69
N GLY A 74 3.67 7.61 -4.35
CA GLY A 74 2.46 8.36 -4.00
C GLY A 74 1.18 7.52 -4.14
N THR A 75 1.06 6.67 -5.17
CA THR A 75 -0.11 5.79 -5.31
C THR A 75 -0.16 4.74 -4.20
N VAL A 76 0.97 4.13 -3.84
CA VAL A 76 1.05 3.18 -2.73
C VAL A 76 0.75 3.88 -1.39
N ALA A 77 1.33 5.05 -1.15
CA ALA A 77 1.05 5.84 0.05
C ALA A 77 -0.44 6.20 0.17
N GLY A 78 -1.07 6.66 -0.91
CA GLY A 78 -2.50 6.96 -0.96
C GLY A 78 -3.38 5.75 -0.64
N HIS A 79 -3.05 4.59 -1.18
CA HIS A 79 -3.72 3.34 -0.84
C HIS A 79 -3.59 3.00 0.64
N ILE A 80 -2.39 3.06 1.19
CA ILE A 80 -2.14 2.75 2.61
C ILE A 80 -2.85 3.76 3.52
N ALA A 81 -2.89 5.05 3.18
CA ALA A 81 -3.65 6.04 3.94
C ALA A 81 -5.14 5.67 4.02
N ALA A 82 -5.74 5.25 2.90
CA ALA A 82 -7.13 4.84 2.85
C ALA A 82 -7.41 3.59 3.71
N VAL A 83 -6.59 2.55 3.56
CA VAL A 83 -6.73 1.30 4.34
C VAL A 83 -6.52 1.55 5.82
N THR A 84 -5.47 2.28 6.21
CA THR A 84 -5.16 2.56 7.61
C THR A 84 -6.22 3.46 8.25
N THR A 85 -6.80 4.41 7.51
CA THR A 85 -7.93 5.21 8.01
C THR A 85 -9.15 4.33 8.29
N LEU A 86 -9.45 3.39 7.39
CA LEU A 86 -10.56 2.47 7.57
C LEU A 86 -10.34 1.50 8.74
N SER A 87 -9.11 1.00 8.93
CA SER A 87 -8.78 0.08 10.03
C SER A 87 -8.98 0.69 11.42
N ARG A 88 -8.91 2.01 11.54
CA ARG A 88 -9.12 2.70 12.84
C ARG A 88 -10.56 2.59 13.37
N VAL A 89 -11.50 2.25 12.53
CA VAL A 89 -12.94 2.15 12.87
C VAL A 89 -13.48 0.73 12.70
N GLU A 90 -12.60 -0.26 12.45
CA GLU A 90 -13.00 -1.63 12.16
C GLU A 90 -13.64 -2.35 13.34
N THR A 91 -13.34 -1.94 14.57
CA THR A 91 -13.90 -2.53 15.78
C THR A 91 -15.16 -1.82 16.29
N THR A 92 -15.35 -0.55 15.91
CA THR A 92 -16.47 0.27 16.40
C THR A 92 -17.65 0.30 15.45
N GLY A 93 -17.41 0.25 14.15
CA GLY A 93 -18.48 0.32 13.15
C GLY A 93 -19.20 1.68 13.13
N GLY A 94 -20.46 1.66 12.68
CA GLY A 94 -21.37 2.81 12.75
C GLY A 94 -21.11 3.94 11.74
N PRO A 95 -21.69 5.15 11.95
CA PRO A 95 -21.65 6.23 10.97
C PRO A 95 -20.22 6.71 10.61
N ALA A 96 -19.28 6.64 11.56
CA ALA A 96 -17.87 6.97 11.31
C ALA A 96 -17.23 5.97 10.34
N ALA A 97 -17.54 4.68 10.51
CA ALA A 97 -17.07 3.64 9.61
C ALA A 97 -17.66 3.76 8.20
N ALA A 98 -18.95 4.12 8.09
CA ALA A 98 -19.56 4.39 6.78
C ALA A 98 -18.88 5.56 6.05
N ARG A 99 -18.50 6.62 6.75
CA ARG A 99 -17.76 7.75 6.18
C ARG A 99 -16.35 7.33 5.76
N ALA A 100 -15.64 6.58 6.61
CA ALA A 100 -14.31 6.06 6.31
C ALA A 100 -14.32 5.12 5.11
N ALA A 101 -15.33 4.23 5.00
CA ALA A 101 -15.48 3.32 3.87
C ALA A 101 -15.75 4.06 2.55
N ARG A 102 -16.59 5.11 2.56
CA ARG A 102 -16.80 5.98 1.39
C ARG A 102 -15.54 6.73 1.01
N ALA A 103 -14.79 7.26 1.98
CA ALA A 103 -13.51 7.92 1.74
C ALA A 103 -12.48 6.94 1.17
N ALA A 104 -12.42 5.72 1.69
CA ALA A 104 -11.55 4.66 1.17
C ALA A 104 -11.92 4.27 -0.27
N LEU A 105 -13.21 4.18 -0.60
CA LEU A 105 -13.69 3.91 -1.95
C LEU A 105 -13.28 5.02 -2.93
N ALA A 106 -13.46 6.28 -2.56
CA ALA A 106 -12.99 7.42 -3.34
C ALA A 106 -11.46 7.41 -3.49
N GLY A 107 -10.73 7.09 -2.42
CA GLY A 107 -9.27 6.90 -2.44
C GLY A 107 -8.85 5.80 -3.41
N THR A 108 -9.58 4.67 -3.44
CA THR A 108 -9.33 3.57 -4.38
C THR A 108 -9.51 4.04 -5.84
N ALA A 109 -10.53 4.84 -6.13
CA ALA A 109 -10.73 5.40 -7.47
C ALA A 109 -9.58 6.34 -7.87
N LEU A 110 -9.16 7.24 -6.97
CA LEU A 110 -8.03 8.14 -7.20
C LEU A 110 -6.70 7.39 -7.41
N VAL A 111 -6.41 6.39 -6.57
CA VAL A 111 -5.22 5.54 -6.69
C VAL A 111 -5.24 4.77 -8.01
N THR A 112 -6.40 4.26 -8.44
CA THR A 112 -6.56 3.59 -9.72
C THR A 112 -6.24 4.54 -10.87
N ALA A 113 -6.84 5.72 -10.88
CA ALA A 113 -6.60 6.73 -11.92
C ALA A 113 -5.12 7.15 -11.96
N ALA A 114 -4.51 7.43 -10.81
CA ALA A 114 -3.11 7.79 -10.70
C ALA A 114 -2.18 6.67 -11.18
N SER A 115 -2.46 5.41 -10.81
CA SER A 115 -1.68 4.24 -11.23
C SER A 115 -1.73 4.04 -12.75
N LEU A 116 -2.91 4.19 -13.35
CA LEU A 116 -3.08 4.12 -14.80
C LEU A 116 -2.34 5.27 -15.50
N ALA A 117 -2.37 6.47 -14.95
CA ALA A 117 -1.59 7.60 -15.48
C ALA A 117 -0.08 7.34 -15.42
N VAL A 118 0.42 6.74 -14.32
CA VAL A 118 1.82 6.31 -14.19
C VAL A 118 2.17 5.26 -15.25
N ALA A 119 1.30 4.26 -15.43
CA ALA A 119 1.52 3.21 -16.41
C ALA A 119 1.58 3.75 -17.84
N ARG A 120 0.65 4.64 -18.22
CA ARG A 120 0.63 5.27 -19.56
C ARG A 120 1.89 6.07 -19.86
N ARG A 121 2.48 6.75 -18.86
CA ARG A 121 3.70 7.56 -19.05
C ARG A 121 4.98 6.73 -19.15
N LYS A 122 5.00 5.55 -18.56
CA LYS A 122 6.22 4.73 -18.42
C LYS A 122 6.26 3.52 -19.35
N SER A 123 5.13 3.08 -19.88
CA SER A 123 5.06 1.85 -20.66
C SER A 123 5.71 2.04 -22.04
N THR A 124 6.90 1.47 -22.19
CA THR A 124 7.58 1.24 -23.49
C THR A 124 7.22 -0.13 -24.08
N VAL A 125 6.45 -0.94 -23.36
CA VAL A 125 6.03 -2.30 -23.70
C VAL A 125 4.48 -2.29 -23.86
N ASP A 126 3.93 -3.29 -24.53
CA ASP A 126 2.47 -3.47 -24.65
C ASP A 126 1.78 -3.20 -23.31
N GLY A 127 1.07 -2.06 -23.24
CA GLY A 127 0.46 -1.53 -22.01
C GLY A 127 -0.68 -2.39 -21.44
N ARG A 128 -1.04 -3.49 -22.12
CA ARG A 128 -2.14 -4.38 -21.74
C ARG A 128 -1.89 -5.10 -20.43
N LEU A 129 -0.68 -5.64 -20.22
CA LEU A 129 -0.36 -6.35 -18.98
C LEU A 129 -0.36 -5.44 -17.75
N PRO A 130 0.34 -4.29 -17.73
CA PRO A 130 0.23 -3.34 -16.62
C PRO A 130 -1.21 -2.89 -16.38
N ALA A 131 -1.96 -2.57 -17.42
CA ALA A 131 -3.35 -2.14 -17.29
C ALA A 131 -4.26 -3.23 -16.73
N GLY A 132 -4.11 -4.49 -17.17
CA GLY A 132 -4.86 -5.63 -16.65
C GLY A 132 -4.56 -5.90 -15.16
N LEU A 133 -3.30 -5.85 -14.76
CA LEU A 133 -2.91 -5.99 -13.36
C LEU A 133 -3.46 -4.85 -12.51
N LEU A 134 -3.38 -3.60 -13.00
CA LEU A 134 -3.93 -2.43 -12.30
C LEU A 134 -5.46 -2.46 -12.21
N ALA A 135 -6.17 -3.01 -13.21
CA ALA A 135 -7.61 -3.23 -13.12
C ALA A 135 -8.00 -4.25 -12.04
N GLY A 136 -7.11 -5.20 -11.73
CA GLY A 136 -7.26 -6.13 -10.62
C GLY A 136 -7.31 -5.44 -9.25
N TYR A 137 -6.69 -4.28 -9.09
CA TYR A 137 -6.69 -3.54 -7.82
C TYR A 137 -8.09 -3.06 -7.40
N PRO A 138 -8.83 -2.22 -8.16
CA PRO A 138 -10.17 -1.82 -7.77
C PRO A 138 -11.14 -3.01 -7.72
N ALA A 139 -10.99 -4.01 -8.58
CA ALA A 139 -11.78 -5.24 -8.52
C ALA A 139 -11.59 -6.01 -7.21
N ALA A 140 -10.37 -5.99 -6.66
CA ALA A 140 -10.05 -6.64 -5.39
C ALA A 140 -10.67 -5.93 -4.18
N VAL A 141 -10.79 -4.60 -4.22
CA VAL A 141 -11.00 -3.76 -3.02
C VAL A 141 -12.38 -3.12 -2.97
N SER A 142 -12.88 -2.60 -4.12
CA SER A 142 -14.06 -1.73 -4.14
C SER A 142 -15.34 -2.40 -3.66
N GLY A 143 -15.55 -3.68 -3.97
CA GLY A 143 -16.76 -4.40 -3.55
C GLY A 143 -16.91 -4.47 -2.04
N ALA A 144 -15.81 -4.77 -1.32
CA ALA A 144 -15.82 -4.83 0.13
C ALA A 144 -15.97 -3.44 0.77
N GLN A 145 -15.32 -2.41 0.21
CA GLN A 145 -15.49 -1.02 0.66
C GLN A 145 -16.91 -0.52 0.46
N LEU A 146 -17.55 -0.86 -0.66
CA LEU A 146 -18.95 -0.51 -0.92
C LEU A 146 -19.89 -1.22 0.05
N ALA A 147 -19.63 -2.50 0.36
CA ALA A 147 -20.40 -3.23 1.37
C ALA A 147 -20.28 -2.56 2.75
N ALA A 148 -19.08 -2.19 3.18
CA ALA A 148 -18.83 -1.49 4.44
C ALA A 148 -19.45 -0.07 4.46
N ALA A 149 -19.57 0.59 3.32
CA ALA A 149 -20.23 1.89 3.23
C ALA A 149 -21.75 1.81 3.38
N ARG A 150 -22.36 0.67 3.02
CA ARG A 150 -23.80 0.39 3.10
C ARG A 150 -24.20 -0.22 4.46
N ASP A 151 -23.40 -1.18 4.90
CA ASP A 151 -23.52 -1.85 6.19
C ASP A 151 -22.22 -1.66 6.98
N PRO A 152 -22.12 -0.59 7.80
CA PRO A 152 -20.91 -0.27 8.54
C PRO A 152 -20.77 -1.09 9.84
N SER A 153 -21.11 -2.38 9.80
CA SER A 153 -20.85 -3.30 10.90
C SER A 153 -19.35 -3.61 11.02
N PRO A 154 -18.82 -3.94 12.21
CA PRO A 154 -17.43 -4.30 12.38
C PRO A 154 -16.98 -5.40 11.41
N ALA A 155 -17.80 -6.43 11.19
CA ALA A 155 -17.48 -7.54 10.31
C ALA A 155 -17.31 -7.13 8.85
N THR A 156 -18.14 -6.21 8.33
CA THR A 156 -18.01 -5.71 6.95
C THR A 156 -16.81 -4.78 6.80
N VAL A 157 -16.54 -3.96 7.82
CA VAL A 157 -15.37 -3.07 7.84
C VAL A 157 -14.07 -3.86 7.89
N GLN A 158 -13.98 -4.90 8.73
CA GLN A 158 -12.82 -5.81 8.79
C GLN A 158 -12.57 -6.50 7.44
N ARG A 159 -13.65 -6.96 6.78
CA ARG A 159 -13.52 -7.52 5.41
C ARG A 159 -13.00 -6.50 4.40
N ALA A 160 -13.42 -5.25 4.51
CA ALA A 160 -12.93 -4.17 3.64
C ALA A 160 -11.47 -3.82 3.91
N VAL A 161 -11.03 -3.82 5.16
CA VAL A 161 -9.61 -3.67 5.55
C VAL A 161 -8.79 -4.83 5.00
N GLY A 162 -9.23 -6.08 5.21
CA GLY A 162 -8.56 -7.27 4.67
C GLY A 162 -8.47 -7.27 3.14
N ALA A 163 -9.54 -6.86 2.45
CA ALA A 163 -9.52 -6.69 0.99
C ALA A 163 -8.52 -5.60 0.57
N GLY A 164 -8.43 -4.50 1.33
CA GLY A 164 -7.44 -3.44 1.13
C GLY A 164 -6.02 -3.96 1.25
N ILE A 165 -5.70 -4.71 2.30
CA ILE A 165 -4.37 -5.31 2.50
C ILE A 165 -4.00 -6.20 1.30
N LEU A 166 -4.89 -7.10 0.87
CA LEU A 166 -4.65 -7.98 -0.25
C LEU A 166 -4.62 -7.23 -1.60
N GLY A 167 -5.34 -6.12 -1.72
CA GLY A 167 -5.37 -5.27 -2.90
C GLY A 167 -4.03 -4.59 -3.21
N LEU A 168 -3.13 -4.52 -2.23
CA LEU A 168 -1.77 -4.02 -2.45
C LEU A 168 -1.00 -4.91 -3.46
N ILE A 169 -1.29 -6.20 -3.52
CA ILE A 169 -0.61 -7.14 -4.43
C ILE A 169 -0.86 -6.76 -5.91
N PRO A 170 -2.10 -6.67 -6.43
CA PRO A 170 -2.32 -6.28 -7.81
C PRO A 170 -1.90 -4.83 -8.10
N LEU A 171 -2.00 -3.91 -7.13
CA LEU A 171 -1.50 -2.55 -7.29
C LEU A 171 0.02 -2.54 -7.54
N GLN A 172 0.79 -3.19 -6.68
CA GLN A 172 2.25 -3.25 -6.82
C GLN A 172 2.66 -4.05 -8.05
N ALA A 173 1.97 -5.14 -8.38
CA ALA A 173 2.20 -5.93 -9.57
C ALA A 173 2.08 -5.08 -10.85
N GLY A 174 1.01 -4.29 -10.96
CA GLY A 174 0.79 -3.41 -12.10
C GLY A 174 1.81 -2.27 -12.19
N LEU A 175 2.14 -1.63 -11.05
CA LEU A 175 3.18 -0.59 -11.00
C LEU A 175 4.56 -1.13 -11.37
N LEU A 176 4.91 -2.35 -10.92
CA LEU A 176 6.16 -3.02 -11.23
C LEU A 176 6.25 -3.37 -12.72
N ALA A 177 5.16 -3.90 -13.30
CA ALA A 177 5.08 -4.17 -14.72
C ALA A 177 5.24 -2.88 -15.55
N ALA A 178 4.56 -1.78 -15.13
CA ALA A 178 4.68 -0.48 -15.76
C ALA A 178 6.09 0.16 -15.63
N ALA A 179 6.82 -0.20 -14.58
CA ALA A 179 8.20 0.25 -14.36
C ALA A 179 9.24 -0.50 -15.21
N GLY A 180 8.82 -1.38 -16.13
CA GLY A 180 9.72 -2.12 -17.04
C GLY A 180 10.07 -3.54 -16.57
N SER A 181 9.37 -4.06 -15.56
CA SER A 181 9.57 -5.43 -15.05
C SER A 181 8.31 -6.30 -15.20
N PRO A 182 7.82 -6.53 -16.43
CA PRO A 182 6.52 -7.20 -16.65
C PRO A 182 6.50 -8.65 -16.14
N ARG A 183 7.62 -9.38 -16.23
CA ARG A 183 7.73 -10.75 -15.70
C ARG A 183 7.57 -10.80 -14.18
N LEU A 184 8.24 -9.90 -13.46
CA LEU A 184 8.14 -9.80 -12.01
C LEU A 184 6.75 -9.29 -11.59
N GLY A 185 6.18 -8.32 -12.31
CA GLY A 185 4.82 -7.86 -12.09
C GLY A 185 3.80 -8.98 -12.28
N GLY A 186 3.92 -9.77 -13.35
CA GLY A 186 3.08 -10.94 -13.59
C GLY A 186 3.20 -11.98 -12.47
N ALA A 187 4.42 -12.36 -12.10
CA ALA A 187 4.69 -13.28 -11.00
C ALA A 187 4.09 -12.80 -9.67
N LEU A 188 4.26 -11.52 -9.33
CA LEU A 188 3.63 -10.95 -8.14
C LEU A 188 2.10 -11.01 -8.21
N GLY A 189 1.52 -10.71 -9.39
CA GLY A 189 0.08 -10.76 -9.62
C GLY A 189 -0.53 -12.14 -9.35
N THR A 190 0.19 -13.23 -9.65
CA THR A 190 -0.27 -14.61 -9.39
C THR A 190 -0.37 -14.93 -7.90
N LEU A 191 0.30 -14.18 -7.04
CA LEU A 191 0.22 -14.36 -5.58
C LEU A 191 -1.14 -13.88 -5.02
N TRP A 192 -1.84 -12.98 -5.70
CA TRP A 192 -3.11 -12.46 -5.20
C TRP A 192 -4.20 -13.54 -5.00
N PRO A 193 -4.53 -14.40 -5.98
CA PRO A 193 -5.51 -15.46 -5.76
C PRO A 193 -5.06 -16.46 -4.70
N LEU A 194 -3.76 -16.75 -4.60
CA LEU A 194 -3.22 -17.60 -3.56
C LEU A 194 -3.38 -16.97 -2.17
N ALA A 195 -2.96 -15.72 -2.00
CA ALA A 195 -3.11 -14.98 -0.74
C ALA A 195 -4.58 -14.90 -0.31
N ARG A 196 -5.50 -14.66 -1.28
CA ARG A 196 -6.95 -14.65 -1.03
C ARG A 196 -7.50 -16.00 -0.59
N ARG A 197 -7.00 -17.10 -1.14
CA ARG A 197 -7.38 -18.45 -0.70
C ARG A 197 -6.87 -18.76 0.71
N LEU A 198 -5.63 -18.42 0.99
CA LEU A 198 -5.01 -18.65 2.30
C LEU A 198 -5.67 -17.80 3.39
N SER A 199 -5.94 -16.52 3.13
CA SER A 199 -6.61 -15.64 4.10
C SER A 199 -7.98 -16.17 4.51
N ARG A 200 -8.76 -16.75 3.58
CA ARG A 200 -10.05 -17.36 3.89
C ARG A 200 -9.96 -18.61 4.78
N ARG A 201 -8.81 -19.33 4.77
CA ARG A 201 -8.60 -20.50 5.60
C ARG A 201 -8.10 -20.16 7.00
N MET A 202 -7.44 -19.01 7.14
CA MET A 202 -6.82 -18.58 8.39
C MET A 202 -7.69 -17.62 9.21
N SER A 203 -8.75 -17.06 8.63
CA SER A 203 -9.78 -16.29 9.34
C SER A 203 -10.93 -17.23 9.69
N PRO A 204 -10.98 -17.80 10.89
CA PRO A 204 -12.22 -18.36 11.40
C PRO A 204 -13.17 -17.19 11.63
N THR A 205 -14.26 -17.17 10.91
CA THR A 205 -15.40 -16.26 11.14
C THR A 205 -16.11 -16.62 12.42
#